data_c7a8433a5a53c7c7da833ec1e29132b8
#
_entry.id   c7a8433a5a53c7c7da833ec1e29132b8
#
_cell.length_a   1.000
_cell.length_b   1.000
_cell.length_c   1.000
_cell.angle_alpha   90.00
_cell.angle_beta   90.00
_cell.angle_gamma   90.00
#
_symmetry.space_group_name_H-M   'P 1'
#
loop_
_entity.id
_entity.type
_entity.pdbx_description
1 polymer ?
#
loop_
_entity_poly.entity_id
_entity_poly.type
_entity_poly.pdbx_seq_one_letter_code
_entity_poly.pdbx_strand_id
1 'polypeptide(L)'
;MNRAQGRAAPGPLLDRGAIRRHHDRASAGYDAAAVLAGRLREDMLARLEWIDFVPECVLDLGCGTGHGATALAARWPRARVIALDAAPRMLAEARRLAPGARIEWLCAEAEAIPLPDASVDLVFSNLLLPWCEDIDAVFADAARILKPRGLFTFTTLGPDTLGELRAAWRAADGAAHVHPFTDMHDLGDGLVRAGFAEPVLDVSRYTLTYPHVAALMRDLKATGSQNAVSGRPRGLTGRGRIAAMTEAYEPFRSDGVLPASFEAVFGQAWGALEREHDKNEFAFPVAGIRRRGVQ
;
A
#
# COMPACT_ATOMS: atom_id res chain seq x y z
N MET A 1 -13.87 34.26 -0.08
CA MET A 1 -12.46 34.03 0.35
C MET A 1 -12.15 32.58 0.10
N ASN A 2 -11.43 32.33 -0.97
CA ASN A 2 -11.15 30.99 -1.52
C ASN A 2 -10.00 30.39 -0.71
N ARG A 3 -10.26 29.43 0.16
CA ARG A 3 -9.20 28.61 0.79
C ARG A 3 -8.74 27.61 -0.26
N ALA A 4 -7.60 27.88 -0.87
CA ALA A 4 -6.85 26.89 -1.59
C ALA A 4 -6.53 25.76 -0.61
N GLN A 5 -7.22 24.62 -0.75
CA GLN A 5 -6.88 23.39 -0.06
C GLN A 5 -5.47 22.98 -0.52
N GLY A 6 -4.51 23.01 0.40
CA GLY A 6 -3.13 22.66 0.13
C GLY A 6 -3.06 21.21 -0.32
N ARG A 7 -2.78 21.00 -1.60
CA ARG A 7 -2.23 19.74 -2.08
C ARG A 7 -0.89 19.55 -1.36
N ALA A 8 -0.69 18.42 -0.72
CA ALA A 8 0.63 18.01 -0.27
C ALA A 8 1.60 18.14 -1.46
N ALA A 9 2.82 18.61 -1.20
CA ALA A 9 3.83 18.72 -2.25
C ALA A 9 3.98 17.35 -2.92
N PRO A 10 3.99 17.28 -4.27
CA PRO A 10 4.14 15.99 -4.95
C PRO A 10 5.41 15.30 -4.44
N GLY A 11 5.28 14.08 -3.97
CA GLY A 11 6.40 13.24 -3.58
C GLY A 11 7.37 13.05 -4.76
N PRO A 12 8.57 12.52 -4.54
CA PRO A 12 9.50 12.30 -5.64
C PRO A 12 8.88 11.33 -6.63
N LEU A 13 8.84 11.73 -7.91
CA LEU A 13 8.32 10.92 -9.01
C LEU A 13 8.96 9.54 -9.02
N LEU A 14 8.17 8.49 -9.11
CA LEU A 14 8.62 7.12 -9.23
C LEU A 14 8.79 6.72 -10.71
N ASP A 15 9.79 5.90 -11.01
CA ASP A 15 9.99 5.29 -12.33
C ASP A 15 9.15 4.01 -12.42
N ARG A 16 7.87 4.12 -12.83
CA ARG A 16 6.93 3.00 -12.99
C ARG A 16 7.51 1.85 -13.81
N GLY A 17 8.25 2.19 -14.88
CA GLY A 17 8.90 1.18 -15.71
C GLY A 17 10.00 0.42 -14.96
N ALA A 18 10.73 1.08 -14.05
CA ALA A 18 11.71 0.42 -13.20
C ALA A 18 11.03 -0.47 -12.17
N ILE A 19 9.96 0.00 -11.51
CA ILE A 19 9.17 -0.77 -10.54
C ILE A 19 8.70 -2.07 -11.18
N ARG A 20 8.00 -2.00 -12.31
CA ARG A 20 7.50 -3.17 -13.02
C ARG A 20 8.63 -4.13 -13.38
N ARG A 21 9.75 -3.61 -13.92
CA ARG A 21 10.93 -4.47 -14.24
C ARG A 21 11.56 -5.13 -13.02
N HIS A 22 11.57 -4.46 -11.86
CA HIS A 22 12.09 -5.02 -10.63
C HIS A 22 11.22 -6.18 -10.14
N HIS A 23 9.90 -5.99 -10.09
CA HIS A 23 8.96 -7.03 -9.70
C HIS A 23 8.92 -8.19 -10.71
N ASP A 24 8.95 -7.92 -12.01
CA ASP A 24 9.05 -8.96 -13.03
C ASP A 24 10.30 -9.85 -12.87
N ARG A 25 11.46 -9.25 -12.51
CA ARG A 25 12.69 -10.02 -12.28
C ARG A 25 12.67 -10.79 -10.97
N ALA A 26 11.97 -10.28 -9.99
CA ALA A 26 11.83 -10.90 -8.67
C ALA A 26 10.84 -12.08 -8.67
N SER A 27 9.89 -12.13 -9.61
CA SER A 27 8.69 -12.99 -9.56
C SER A 27 8.99 -14.46 -9.21
N ALA A 28 9.98 -15.09 -9.83
CA ALA A 28 10.29 -16.51 -9.62
C ALA A 28 10.87 -16.84 -8.23
N GLY A 29 11.49 -15.87 -7.57
CA GLY A 29 12.11 -16.03 -6.24
C GLY A 29 11.48 -15.20 -5.14
N TYR A 30 10.40 -14.47 -5.47
CA TYR A 30 9.77 -13.50 -4.60
C TYR A 30 9.35 -14.10 -3.26
N ASP A 31 8.63 -15.22 -3.29
CA ASP A 31 8.03 -15.82 -2.09
C ASP A 31 9.06 -16.27 -1.05
N ALA A 32 10.25 -16.69 -1.50
CA ALA A 32 11.33 -17.08 -0.60
C ALA A 32 11.92 -15.90 0.19
N ALA A 33 11.80 -14.69 -0.32
CA ALA A 33 12.31 -13.46 0.31
C ALA A 33 11.21 -12.58 0.94
N ALA A 34 9.94 -12.80 0.59
CA ALA A 34 8.80 -11.94 0.94
C ALA A 34 8.24 -12.21 2.35
N VAL A 35 9.14 -12.42 3.34
CA VAL A 35 8.77 -12.77 4.73
C VAL A 35 7.83 -11.72 5.35
N LEU A 36 8.18 -10.43 5.21
CA LEU A 36 7.35 -9.33 5.73
C LEU A 36 5.98 -9.29 5.04
N ALA A 37 5.94 -9.37 3.71
CA ALA A 37 4.68 -9.34 2.96
C ALA A 37 3.78 -10.53 3.34
N GLY A 38 4.36 -11.71 3.56
CA GLY A 38 3.65 -12.88 4.08
C GLY A 38 3.02 -12.62 5.44
N ARG A 39 3.80 -12.11 6.37
CA ARG A 39 3.33 -11.81 7.73
C ARG A 39 2.22 -10.76 7.74
N LEU A 40 2.39 -9.65 7.01
CA LEU A 40 1.38 -8.60 6.93
C LEU A 40 0.07 -9.10 6.30
N ARG A 41 0.16 -9.94 5.25
CA ARG A 41 -1.00 -10.59 4.65
C ARG A 41 -1.76 -11.46 5.66
N GLU A 42 -1.05 -12.27 6.45
CA GLU A 42 -1.65 -13.10 7.50
C GLU A 42 -2.38 -12.24 8.54
N ASP A 43 -1.74 -11.18 8.99
CA ASP A 43 -2.33 -10.25 9.96
C ASP A 43 -3.56 -9.52 9.39
N MET A 44 -3.54 -9.13 8.10
CA MET A 44 -4.72 -8.57 7.42
C MET A 44 -5.87 -9.57 7.34
N LEU A 45 -5.58 -10.82 6.94
CA LEU A 45 -6.60 -11.88 6.84
C LEU A 45 -7.23 -12.19 8.20
N ALA A 46 -6.41 -12.19 9.28
CA ALA A 46 -6.90 -12.37 10.65
C ALA A 46 -7.82 -11.22 11.08
N ARG A 47 -7.49 -9.96 10.72
CA ARG A 47 -8.36 -8.81 11.02
C ARG A 47 -9.73 -8.91 10.35
N LEU A 48 -9.82 -9.50 9.15
CA LEU A 48 -11.09 -9.75 8.48
C LEU A 48 -11.99 -10.74 9.24
N GLU A 49 -11.48 -11.51 10.19
CA GLU A 49 -12.28 -12.43 11.02
C GLU A 49 -13.20 -11.69 12.01
N TRP A 50 -12.83 -10.47 12.37
CA TRP A 50 -13.59 -9.63 13.30
C TRP A 50 -14.70 -8.82 12.64
N ILE A 51 -14.81 -8.90 11.29
CA ILE A 51 -15.79 -8.15 10.52
C ILE A 51 -16.85 -9.12 10.03
N ASP A 52 -18.12 -8.88 10.42
CA ASP A 52 -19.26 -9.64 9.90
C ASP A 52 -19.56 -9.20 8.48
N PHE A 53 -18.87 -9.83 7.52
CA PHE A 53 -18.87 -9.43 6.12
C PHE A 53 -18.66 -10.64 5.20
N VAL A 54 -19.57 -10.82 4.24
CA VAL A 54 -19.49 -11.88 3.24
C VAL A 54 -19.53 -11.26 1.85
N PRO A 55 -18.39 -11.06 1.19
CA PRO A 55 -18.35 -10.49 -0.15
C PRO A 55 -18.79 -11.47 -1.23
N GLU A 56 -19.42 -10.96 -2.28
CA GLU A 56 -19.71 -11.69 -3.52
C GLU A 56 -18.61 -11.47 -4.57
N CYS A 57 -17.95 -10.31 -4.56
CA CYS A 57 -16.86 -9.95 -5.47
C CYS A 57 -15.70 -9.33 -4.68
N VAL A 58 -14.50 -9.89 -4.83
CA VAL A 58 -13.28 -9.49 -4.14
C VAL A 58 -12.22 -9.10 -5.16
N LEU A 59 -11.55 -7.98 -4.93
CA LEU A 59 -10.35 -7.58 -5.67
C LEU A 59 -9.12 -7.68 -4.76
N ASP A 60 -8.13 -8.50 -5.14
CA ASP A 60 -6.77 -8.44 -4.61
C ASP A 60 -5.96 -7.46 -5.47
N LEU A 61 -5.75 -6.24 -4.98
CA LEU A 61 -5.12 -5.12 -5.68
C LEU A 61 -3.62 -5.07 -5.38
N GLY A 62 -2.80 -5.32 -6.40
CA GLY A 62 -1.36 -5.54 -6.24
C GLY A 62 -1.07 -6.96 -5.75
N CYS A 63 -1.69 -7.96 -6.39
CA CYS A 63 -1.71 -9.35 -5.92
C CYS A 63 -0.35 -10.06 -5.93
N GLY A 64 0.66 -9.53 -6.64
CA GLY A 64 1.98 -10.16 -6.78
C GLY A 64 1.89 -11.60 -7.27
N THR A 65 2.44 -12.54 -6.50
CA THR A 65 2.42 -13.99 -6.78
C THR A 65 1.11 -14.68 -6.39
N GLY A 66 0.06 -13.92 -6.01
CA GLY A 66 -1.31 -14.41 -5.87
C GLY A 66 -1.66 -15.09 -4.54
N HIS A 67 -0.80 -15.02 -3.55
CA HIS A 67 -1.06 -15.64 -2.24
C HIS A 67 -2.27 -15.02 -1.52
N GLY A 68 -2.46 -13.68 -1.66
CA GLY A 68 -3.65 -12.97 -1.14
C GLY A 68 -4.91 -13.47 -1.81
N ALA A 69 -4.95 -13.42 -3.13
CA ALA A 69 -6.08 -13.89 -3.94
C ALA A 69 -6.46 -15.35 -3.64
N THR A 70 -5.46 -16.23 -3.48
CA THR A 70 -5.68 -17.65 -3.16
C THR A 70 -6.31 -17.82 -1.77
N ALA A 71 -5.82 -17.09 -0.77
CA ALA A 71 -6.37 -17.11 0.58
C ALA A 71 -7.80 -16.56 0.63
N LEU A 72 -8.08 -15.49 -0.11
CA LEU A 72 -9.41 -14.90 -0.23
C LEU A 72 -10.41 -15.84 -0.93
N ALA A 73 -9.97 -16.53 -2.00
CA ALA A 73 -10.78 -17.53 -2.69
C ALA A 73 -11.08 -18.75 -1.80
N ALA A 74 -10.13 -19.18 -0.98
CA ALA A 74 -10.34 -20.25 -0.01
C ALA A 74 -11.30 -19.84 1.12
N ARG A 75 -11.22 -18.58 1.59
CA ARG A 75 -12.09 -18.03 2.65
C ARG A 75 -13.54 -17.87 2.17
N TRP A 76 -13.72 -17.41 0.95
CA TRP A 76 -15.05 -17.18 0.34
C TRP A 76 -15.21 -17.96 -0.99
N PRO A 77 -15.47 -19.27 -0.92
CA PRO A 77 -15.48 -20.13 -2.11
C PRO A 77 -16.57 -19.79 -3.13
N ARG A 78 -17.57 -18.99 -2.73
CA ARG A 78 -18.66 -18.53 -3.61
C ARG A 78 -18.38 -17.15 -4.21
N ALA A 79 -17.42 -16.41 -3.67
CA ALA A 79 -17.06 -15.09 -4.17
C ALA A 79 -16.34 -15.20 -5.51
N ARG A 80 -16.59 -14.24 -6.37
CA ARG A 80 -15.75 -13.96 -7.55
C ARG A 80 -14.47 -13.26 -7.06
N VAL A 81 -13.31 -13.84 -7.30
CA VAL A 81 -12.03 -13.25 -6.92
C VAL A 81 -11.31 -12.77 -8.17
N ILE A 82 -10.99 -11.47 -8.18
CA ILE A 82 -10.19 -10.80 -9.20
C ILE A 82 -8.85 -10.46 -8.56
N ALA A 83 -7.75 -10.76 -9.25
CA ALA A 83 -6.39 -10.47 -8.80
C ALA A 83 -5.69 -9.59 -9.84
N LEU A 84 -5.33 -8.38 -9.44
CA LEU A 84 -4.74 -7.36 -10.30
C LEU A 84 -3.31 -7.08 -9.92
N ASP A 85 -2.40 -7.06 -10.89
CA ASP A 85 -1.03 -6.61 -10.74
C ASP A 85 -0.52 -5.97 -12.04
N ALA A 86 0.35 -4.98 -11.93
CA ALA A 86 0.95 -4.30 -13.09
C ALA A 86 2.12 -5.09 -13.70
N ALA A 87 2.70 -6.06 -12.98
CA ALA A 87 3.83 -6.86 -13.42
C ALA A 87 3.36 -8.19 -14.03
N PRO A 88 3.43 -8.38 -15.35
CA PRO A 88 2.89 -9.58 -16.01
C PRO A 88 3.58 -10.88 -15.58
N ARG A 89 4.86 -10.82 -15.17
CA ARG A 89 5.56 -12.01 -14.67
C ARG A 89 5.12 -12.42 -13.27
N MET A 90 4.70 -11.48 -12.43
CA MET A 90 4.05 -11.78 -11.15
C MET A 90 2.77 -12.56 -11.39
N LEU A 91 1.92 -12.12 -12.32
CA LEU A 91 0.69 -12.82 -12.69
C LEU A 91 0.94 -14.19 -13.33
N ALA A 92 2.01 -14.34 -14.12
CA ALA A 92 2.39 -15.63 -14.69
C ALA A 92 2.79 -16.62 -13.59
N GLU A 93 3.54 -16.15 -12.59
CA GLU A 93 3.92 -16.95 -11.43
C GLU A 93 2.70 -17.29 -10.55
N ALA A 94 1.82 -16.32 -10.32
CA ALA A 94 0.58 -16.52 -9.58
C ALA A 94 -0.30 -17.64 -10.20
N ARG A 95 -0.48 -17.61 -11.52
CA ARG A 95 -1.19 -18.68 -12.24
C ARG A 95 -0.51 -20.04 -12.11
N ARG A 96 0.83 -20.06 -12.11
CA ARG A 96 1.61 -21.29 -11.95
C ARG A 96 1.46 -21.89 -10.56
N LEU A 97 1.40 -21.03 -9.52
CA LEU A 97 1.26 -21.43 -8.12
C LEU A 97 -0.15 -21.86 -7.73
N ALA A 98 -1.16 -21.34 -8.41
CA ALA A 98 -2.57 -21.62 -8.14
C ALA A 98 -3.27 -22.27 -9.36
N PRO A 99 -2.84 -23.46 -9.83
CA PRO A 99 -3.43 -24.10 -11.00
C PRO A 99 -4.88 -24.51 -10.68
N GLY A 100 -5.81 -24.14 -11.56
CA GLY A 100 -7.25 -24.45 -11.40
C GLY A 100 -7.99 -23.59 -10.37
N ALA A 101 -7.36 -22.62 -9.74
CA ALA A 101 -8.05 -21.66 -8.88
C ALA A 101 -9.05 -20.83 -9.68
N ARG A 102 -10.25 -20.61 -9.10
CA ARG A 102 -11.26 -19.73 -9.70
C ARG A 102 -10.95 -18.26 -9.43
N ILE A 103 -9.81 -17.79 -9.96
CA ILE A 103 -9.31 -16.43 -9.83
C ILE A 103 -9.17 -15.82 -11.21
N GLU A 104 -9.70 -14.62 -11.38
CA GLU A 104 -9.54 -13.83 -12.60
C GLU A 104 -8.29 -12.95 -12.49
N TRP A 105 -7.29 -13.25 -13.32
CA TRP A 105 -6.01 -12.54 -13.30
C TRP A 105 -6.02 -11.38 -14.30
N LEU A 106 -5.83 -10.16 -13.79
CA LEU A 106 -5.91 -8.92 -14.55
C LEU A 106 -4.59 -8.16 -14.50
N CYS A 107 -4.02 -7.84 -15.66
CA CYS A 107 -2.81 -7.03 -15.77
C CYS A 107 -3.18 -5.57 -15.99
N ALA A 108 -3.06 -4.73 -14.96
CA ALA A 108 -3.40 -3.31 -15.01
C ALA A 108 -2.67 -2.52 -13.93
N GLU A 109 -2.64 -1.19 -14.07
CA GLU A 109 -2.12 -0.28 -13.04
C GLU A 109 -3.19 -0.02 -11.98
N ALA A 110 -2.75 0.17 -10.73
CA ALA A 110 -3.65 0.42 -9.60
C ALA A 110 -4.28 1.82 -9.62
N GLU A 111 -3.64 2.77 -10.30
CA GLU A 111 -4.16 4.12 -10.50
C GLU A 111 -5.19 4.22 -11.65
N ALA A 112 -5.55 3.10 -12.31
CA ALA A 112 -6.54 3.03 -13.39
C ALA A 112 -7.14 1.61 -13.45
N ILE A 113 -7.96 1.27 -12.46
CA ILE A 113 -8.54 -0.08 -12.31
C ILE A 113 -9.63 -0.29 -13.36
N PRO A 114 -9.49 -1.25 -14.30
CA PRO A 114 -10.44 -1.45 -15.39
C PRO A 114 -11.65 -2.30 -14.95
N LEU A 115 -12.29 -1.90 -13.87
CA LEU A 115 -13.52 -2.50 -13.36
C LEU A 115 -14.64 -1.45 -13.33
N PRO A 116 -15.91 -1.86 -13.50
CA PRO A 116 -17.06 -0.96 -13.42
C PRO A 116 -17.19 -0.32 -12.03
N ASP A 117 -17.88 0.81 -11.97
CA ASP A 117 -18.25 1.47 -10.71
C ASP A 117 -19.14 0.53 -9.88
N ALA A 118 -19.02 0.60 -8.56
CA ALA A 118 -19.83 -0.13 -7.59
C ALA A 118 -19.98 -1.64 -7.93
N SER A 119 -18.87 -2.28 -8.31
CA SER A 119 -18.86 -3.68 -8.77
C SER A 119 -18.19 -4.66 -7.80
N VAL A 120 -17.49 -4.14 -6.78
CA VAL A 120 -16.66 -4.93 -5.86
C VAL A 120 -17.12 -4.72 -4.43
N ASP A 121 -17.20 -5.80 -3.64
CA ASP A 121 -17.56 -5.73 -2.23
C ASP A 121 -16.33 -5.54 -1.32
N LEU A 122 -15.19 -6.13 -1.70
CA LEU A 122 -13.94 -6.05 -0.94
C LEU A 122 -12.77 -5.72 -1.87
N VAL A 123 -12.04 -4.67 -1.55
CA VAL A 123 -10.69 -4.42 -2.08
C VAL A 123 -9.68 -4.75 -0.98
N PHE A 124 -8.80 -5.70 -1.26
CA PHE A 124 -7.70 -6.13 -0.40
C PHE A 124 -6.39 -5.75 -1.07
N SER A 125 -5.48 -5.05 -0.36
CA SER A 125 -4.23 -4.59 -0.96
C SER A 125 -3.09 -4.68 0.05
N ASN A 126 -2.11 -5.56 -0.22
CA ASN A 126 -0.99 -5.78 0.68
C ASN A 126 0.31 -5.22 0.09
N LEU A 127 0.86 -4.16 0.72
CA LEU A 127 2.13 -3.51 0.36
C LEU A 127 2.23 -2.98 -1.08
N LEU A 128 1.11 -2.59 -1.69
CA LEU A 128 1.08 -1.99 -3.01
C LEU A 128 1.45 -0.51 -3.00
N LEU A 129 0.86 0.27 -2.08
CA LEU A 129 0.91 1.74 -2.09
C LEU A 129 2.32 2.34 -2.15
N PRO A 130 3.37 1.74 -1.55
CA PRO A 130 4.74 2.24 -1.70
C PRO A 130 5.24 2.29 -3.17
N TRP A 131 4.57 1.61 -4.08
CA TRP A 131 4.95 1.49 -5.49
C TRP A 131 4.06 2.33 -6.41
N CYS A 132 3.06 3.01 -5.86
CA CYS A 132 2.16 3.90 -6.60
C CYS A 132 2.71 5.32 -6.62
N GLU A 133 2.66 5.97 -7.79
CA GLU A 133 3.09 7.35 -7.94
C GLU A 133 2.03 8.32 -7.40
N ASP A 134 0.76 7.99 -7.60
CA ASP A 134 -0.39 8.78 -7.16
C ASP A 134 -1.33 7.93 -6.29
N ILE A 135 -1.10 7.98 -4.96
CA ILE A 135 -1.92 7.26 -3.99
C ILE A 135 -3.36 7.80 -3.96
N ASP A 136 -3.56 9.10 -4.19
CA ASP A 136 -4.90 9.69 -4.25
C ASP A 136 -5.69 9.11 -5.44
N ALA A 137 -5.05 8.86 -6.59
CA ALA A 137 -5.67 8.19 -7.74
C ALA A 137 -6.04 6.73 -7.40
N VAL A 138 -5.19 6.00 -6.68
CA VAL A 138 -5.50 4.64 -6.22
C VAL A 138 -6.72 4.64 -5.29
N PHE A 139 -6.77 5.57 -4.34
CA PHE A 139 -7.90 5.68 -3.42
C PHE A 139 -9.19 6.08 -4.14
N ALA A 140 -9.12 7.04 -5.07
CA ALA A 140 -10.28 7.46 -5.86
C ALA A 140 -10.84 6.30 -6.69
N ASP A 141 -9.96 5.51 -7.32
CA ASP A 141 -10.39 4.38 -8.15
C ASP A 141 -10.90 3.20 -7.31
N ALA A 142 -10.28 2.94 -6.15
CA ALA A 142 -10.80 1.97 -5.19
C ALA A 142 -12.19 2.36 -4.66
N ALA A 143 -12.40 3.65 -4.33
CA ALA A 143 -13.70 4.16 -3.90
C ALA A 143 -14.77 4.05 -5.01
N ARG A 144 -14.37 4.30 -6.27
CA ARG A 144 -15.26 4.22 -7.44
C ARG A 144 -15.79 2.80 -7.66
N ILE A 145 -14.90 1.79 -7.61
CA ILE A 145 -15.27 0.40 -7.90
C ILE A 145 -15.97 -0.29 -6.73
N LEU A 146 -15.79 0.21 -5.49
CA LEU A 146 -16.44 -0.35 -4.32
C LEU A 146 -17.95 -0.05 -4.34
N LYS A 147 -18.73 -1.08 -4.01
CA LYS A 147 -20.14 -0.91 -3.72
C LYS A 147 -20.33 -0.06 -2.45
N PRO A 148 -21.50 0.59 -2.28
CA PRO A 148 -21.86 1.16 -0.99
C PRO A 148 -21.69 0.13 0.14
N ARG A 149 -21.06 0.53 1.24
CA ARG A 149 -20.69 -0.38 2.35
C ARG A 149 -19.70 -1.49 1.98
N GLY A 150 -19.06 -1.44 0.81
CA GLY A 150 -17.93 -2.30 0.48
C GLY A 150 -16.71 -1.94 1.35
N LEU A 151 -15.85 -2.89 1.61
CA LEU A 151 -14.68 -2.71 2.47
C LEU A 151 -13.41 -2.53 1.62
N PHE A 152 -12.64 -1.49 1.92
CA PHE A 152 -11.25 -1.37 1.49
C PHE A 152 -10.34 -1.68 2.68
N THR A 153 -9.46 -2.66 2.55
CA THR A 153 -8.41 -2.95 3.54
C THR A 153 -7.05 -3.04 2.88
N PHE A 154 -6.04 -2.45 3.50
CA PHE A 154 -4.71 -2.42 2.92
C PHE A 154 -3.61 -2.38 3.96
N THR A 155 -2.39 -2.74 3.53
CA THR A 155 -1.16 -2.42 4.24
C THR A 155 -0.25 -1.57 3.39
N THR A 156 0.53 -0.73 4.04
CA THR A 156 1.60 0.04 3.43
C THR A 156 2.74 0.22 4.41
N LEU A 157 3.78 0.94 3.99
CA LEU A 157 4.93 1.25 4.83
C LEU A 157 4.91 2.73 5.22
N GLY A 158 5.23 3.00 6.48
CA GLY A 158 5.35 4.35 7.03
C GLY A 158 6.78 4.88 7.00
N PRO A 159 6.95 6.18 7.35
CA PRO A 159 8.21 6.92 7.19
C PRO A 159 9.40 6.38 8.00
N ASP A 160 9.15 5.67 9.10
CA ASP A 160 10.21 5.08 9.92
C ASP A 160 10.84 3.81 9.29
N THR A 161 10.26 3.29 8.20
CA THR A 161 10.75 2.09 7.50
C THR A 161 12.18 2.28 7.00
N LEU A 162 13.04 1.26 7.27
CA LEU A 162 14.46 1.22 6.88
C LEU A 162 15.24 2.46 7.36
N GLY A 163 14.94 2.95 8.56
CA GLY A 163 15.60 4.11 9.16
C GLY A 163 17.11 3.92 9.27
N GLU A 164 17.56 2.73 9.64
CA GLU A 164 18.98 2.36 9.78
C GLU A 164 19.68 2.41 8.41
N LEU A 165 19.07 1.85 7.37
CA LEU A 165 19.61 1.87 6.01
C LEU A 165 19.69 3.30 5.46
N ARG A 166 18.65 4.10 5.73
CA ARG A 166 18.62 5.51 5.33
C ARG A 166 19.70 6.33 6.02
N ALA A 167 19.93 6.11 7.32
CA ALA A 167 20.98 6.78 8.08
C ALA A 167 22.37 6.36 7.59
N ALA A 168 22.60 5.07 7.33
CA ALA A 168 23.87 4.56 6.84
C ALA A 168 24.21 5.10 5.43
N TRP A 169 23.23 5.19 4.52
CA TRP A 169 23.43 5.80 3.20
C TRP A 169 23.71 7.31 3.29
N ARG A 170 23.03 8.04 4.17
CA ARG A 170 23.32 9.48 4.38
C ARG A 170 24.76 9.72 4.82
N ALA A 171 25.35 8.81 5.59
CA ALA A 171 26.75 8.91 6.00
C ALA A 171 27.72 8.57 4.85
N ALA A 172 27.30 7.76 3.88
CA ALA A 172 28.14 7.33 2.76
C ALA A 172 28.12 8.31 1.58
N ASP A 173 26.95 8.87 1.28
CA ASP A 173 26.77 9.87 0.22
C ASP A 173 25.48 10.70 0.45
N GLY A 174 25.27 11.74 -0.36
CA GLY A 174 24.11 12.61 -0.26
C GLY A 174 22.90 12.16 -1.11
N ALA A 175 22.93 10.98 -1.73
CA ALA A 175 21.87 10.54 -2.62
C ALA A 175 20.72 9.84 -1.86
N ALA A 176 19.50 9.90 -2.41
CA ALA A 176 18.37 9.16 -1.89
C ALA A 176 18.44 7.69 -2.34
N HIS A 177 18.75 6.78 -1.39
CA HIS A 177 18.84 5.35 -1.62
C HIS A 177 17.59 4.59 -1.15
N VAL A 178 16.86 5.14 -0.21
CA VAL A 178 15.55 4.66 0.25
C VAL A 178 14.54 5.73 -0.09
N HIS A 179 13.48 5.37 -0.82
CA HIS A 179 12.44 6.34 -1.14
C HIS A 179 11.59 6.68 0.11
N PRO A 180 10.99 7.86 0.19
CA PRO A 180 10.11 8.22 1.28
C PRO A 180 8.83 7.39 1.21
N PHE A 181 8.29 7.08 2.38
CA PHE A 181 6.98 6.47 2.54
C PHE A 181 6.00 7.51 3.08
N THR A 182 4.73 7.34 2.74
CA THR A 182 3.66 8.27 3.12
C THR A 182 3.31 8.10 4.61
N ASP A 183 3.13 9.20 5.30
CA ASP A 183 2.71 9.21 6.69
C ASP A 183 1.26 8.72 6.85
N MET A 184 0.96 8.10 7.99
CA MET A 184 -0.36 7.57 8.31
C MET A 184 -1.47 8.65 8.26
N HIS A 185 -1.18 9.88 8.67
CA HIS A 185 -2.15 10.98 8.65
C HIS A 185 -2.47 11.40 7.22
N ASP A 186 -1.46 11.49 6.34
CA ASP A 186 -1.66 11.81 4.92
C ASP A 186 -2.48 10.72 4.21
N LEU A 187 -2.28 9.44 4.59
CA LEU A 187 -3.10 8.32 4.09
C LEU A 187 -4.55 8.46 4.56
N GLY A 188 -4.78 8.78 5.84
CA GLY A 188 -6.11 9.01 6.39
C GLY A 188 -6.85 10.14 5.68
N ASP A 189 -6.17 11.28 5.49
CA ASP A 189 -6.71 12.42 4.75
C ASP A 189 -7.00 12.06 3.29
N GLY A 190 -6.15 11.24 2.66
CA GLY A 190 -6.36 10.72 1.31
C GLY A 190 -7.64 9.88 1.19
N LEU A 191 -7.88 8.98 2.14
CA LEU A 191 -9.11 8.18 2.20
C LEU A 191 -10.36 9.06 2.33
N VAL A 192 -10.32 10.06 3.22
CA VAL A 192 -11.42 11.02 3.38
C VAL A 192 -11.67 11.82 2.11
N ARG A 193 -10.59 12.31 1.46
CA ARG A 193 -10.71 13.03 0.17
C ARG A 193 -11.31 12.16 -0.93
N ALA A 194 -10.98 10.87 -0.96
CA ALA A 194 -11.55 9.90 -1.92
C ALA A 194 -13.02 9.54 -1.63
N GLY A 195 -13.57 9.98 -0.50
CA GLY A 195 -14.97 9.76 -0.14
C GLY A 195 -15.23 8.47 0.64
N PHE A 196 -14.19 7.83 1.17
CA PHE A 196 -14.37 6.69 2.07
C PHE A 196 -14.98 7.13 3.41
N ALA A 197 -15.79 6.25 4.00
CA ALA A 197 -16.36 6.41 5.32
C ALA A 197 -15.52 5.66 6.37
N GLU A 198 -15.50 6.20 7.58
CA GLU A 198 -14.93 5.58 8.78
C GLU A 198 -13.51 5.03 8.58
N PRO A 199 -12.55 5.82 8.06
CA PRO A 199 -11.18 5.35 7.92
C PRO A 199 -10.55 5.07 9.28
N VAL A 200 -9.99 3.87 9.44
CA VAL A 200 -9.25 3.43 10.62
C VAL A 200 -7.87 3.02 10.18
N LEU A 201 -6.85 3.60 10.79
CA LEU A 201 -5.46 3.27 10.53
C LEU A 201 -4.74 2.98 11.84
N ASP A 202 -3.88 1.97 11.82
CA ASP A 202 -2.98 1.66 12.93
C ASP A 202 -1.59 1.28 12.44
N VAL A 203 -0.61 1.39 13.31
CA VAL A 203 0.78 1.13 13.01
C VAL A 203 1.28 -0.06 13.82
N SER A 204 1.95 -0.98 13.15
CA SER A 204 2.69 -2.06 13.77
C SER A 204 4.15 -2.02 13.34
N ARG A 205 5.07 -2.28 14.27
CA ARG A 205 6.51 -2.29 13.99
C ARG A 205 7.03 -3.70 13.87
N TYR A 206 7.77 -3.95 12.79
CA TYR A 206 8.42 -5.23 12.52
C TYR A 206 9.92 -5.00 12.35
N THR A 207 10.72 -5.91 12.88
CA THR A 207 12.17 -5.87 12.71
C THR A 207 12.61 -7.20 12.11
N LEU A 208 13.18 -7.12 10.91
CA LEU A 208 13.91 -8.24 10.31
C LEU A 208 15.37 -8.13 10.71
N THR A 209 16.03 -9.25 10.98
CA THR A 209 17.42 -9.27 11.40
C THR A 209 18.31 -9.98 10.39
N TYR A 210 19.49 -9.43 10.16
CA TYR A 210 20.43 -9.91 9.15
C TYR A 210 21.83 -10.09 9.73
N PRO A 211 22.60 -11.09 9.27
CA PRO A 211 24.00 -11.27 9.72
C PRO A 211 24.91 -10.13 9.25
N HIS A 212 24.60 -9.53 8.10
CA HIS A 212 25.34 -8.43 7.49
C HIS A 212 24.45 -7.67 6.49
N VAL A 213 24.78 -6.40 6.22
CA VAL A 213 23.95 -5.52 5.37
C VAL A 213 23.78 -6.02 3.94
N ALA A 214 24.75 -6.77 3.41
CA ALA A 214 24.61 -7.35 2.08
C ALA A 214 23.51 -8.42 1.99
N ALA A 215 23.12 -9.05 3.12
CA ALA A 215 21.96 -9.94 3.16
C ALA A 215 20.66 -9.15 3.02
N LEU A 216 20.50 -8.06 3.77
CA LEU A 216 19.38 -7.13 3.63
C LEU A 216 19.24 -6.61 2.18
N MET A 217 20.36 -6.17 1.57
CA MET A 217 20.34 -5.67 0.18
C MET A 217 19.93 -6.75 -0.83
N ARG A 218 20.28 -8.02 -0.57
CA ARG A 218 19.84 -9.15 -1.41
C ARG A 218 18.35 -9.40 -1.28
N ASP A 219 17.79 -9.35 -0.06
CA ASP A 219 16.35 -9.55 0.17
C ASP A 219 15.54 -8.43 -0.46
N LEU A 220 15.94 -7.17 -0.29
CA LEU A 220 15.30 -6.03 -0.95
C LEU A 220 15.34 -6.18 -2.50
N LYS A 221 16.41 -6.73 -3.04
CA LYS A 221 16.49 -7.03 -4.47
C LYS A 221 15.63 -8.22 -4.88
N ALA A 222 15.58 -9.27 -4.06
CA ALA A 222 14.81 -10.48 -4.32
C ALA A 222 13.30 -10.25 -4.26
N THR A 223 12.85 -9.27 -3.46
CA THR A 223 11.45 -8.83 -3.42
C THR A 223 11.11 -7.73 -4.44
N GLY A 224 12.06 -7.30 -5.27
CA GLY A 224 11.83 -6.17 -6.20
C GLY A 224 11.80 -4.80 -5.52
N SER A 225 12.06 -4.74 -4.21
CA SER A 225 11.99 -3.54 -3.38
C SER A 225 13.23 -2.64 -3.53
N GLN A 226 13.66 -2.43 -4.77
CA GLN A 226 14.78 -1.56 -5.10
C GLN A 226 14.32 -0.11 -5.27
N ASN A 227 15.21 0.83 -4.96
CA ASN A 227 14.93 2.26 -5.15
C ASN A 227 14.52 2.56 -6.61
N ALA A 228 13.32 3.11 -6.76
CA ALA A 228 12.72 3.48 -8.05
C ALA A 228 12.48 4.98 -8.21
N VAL A 229 13.03 5.83 -7.34
CA VAL A 229 12.92 7.29 -7.46
C VAL A 229 13.53 7.75 -8.79
N SER A 230 12.84 8.58 -9.56
CA SER A 230 13.29 9.05 -10.89
C SER A 230 14.60 9.82 -10.84
N GLY A 231 14.88 10.54 -9.75
CA GLY A 231 16.13 11.28 -9.50
C GLY A 231 17.29 10.44 -8.97
N ARG A 232 17.13 9.11 -8.80
CA ARG A 232 18.21 8.25 -8.29
C ARG A 232 19.42 8.22 -9.21
N PRO A 233 20.64 8.06 -8.67
CA PRO A 233 21.82 7.82 -9.49
C PRO A 233 21.64 6.57 -10.38
N ARG A 234 21.85 6.72 -11.70
CA ARG A 234 21.72 5.60 -12.66
C ARG A 234 23.01 4.83 -12.88
N GLY A 235 24.13 5.31 -12.34
CA GLY A 235 25.42 4.66 -12.42
C GLY A 235 25.59 3.53 -11.40
N LEU A 236 26.64 2.72 -11.59
CA LEU A 236 27.02 1.72 -10.59
C LEU A 236 27.45 2.41 -9.30
N THR A 237 26.97 1.92 -8.17
CA THR A 237 27.45 2.36 -6.86
C THR A 237 28.87 1.85 -6.66
N GLY A 238 29.84 2.76 -6.53
CA GLY A 238 31.25 2.41 -6.36
C GLY A 238 31.49 1.63 -5.07
N ARG A 239 32.51 0.74 -5.09
CA ARG A 239 32.86 -0.10 -3.93
C ARG A 239 33.11 0.69 -2.65
N GLY A 240 33.72 1.88 -2.76
CA GLY A 240 33.97 2.76 -1.62
C GLY A 240 32.70 3.24 -0.93
N ARG A 241 31.64 3.61 -1.69
CA ARG A 241 30.35 4.02 -1.10
C ARG A 241 29.65 2.85 -0.40
N ILE A 242 29.72 1.64 -1.00
CA ILE A 242 29.14 0.44 -0.37
C ILE A 242 29.88 0.13 0.93
N ALA A 243 31.21 0.26 0.96
CA ALA A 243 32.03 0.05 2.18
C ALA A 243 31.66 1.08 3.26
N ALA A 244 31.59 2.36 2.90
CA ALA A 244 31.21 3.43 3.83
C ALA A 244 29.80 3.22 4.41
N MET A 245 28.82 2.87 3.58
CA MET A 245 27.47 2.54 4.03
C MET A 245 27.46 1.32 4.95
N THR A 246 28.23 0.28 4.64
CA THR A 246 28.34 -0.93 5.47
C THR A 246 28.93 -0.58 6.85
N GLU A 247 29.99 0.22 6.89
CA GLU A 247 30.62 0.69 8.12
C GLU A 247 29.65 1.54 8.95
N ALA A 248 28.91 2.45 8.31
CA ALA A 248 27.91 3.27 8.95
C ALA A 248 26.67 2.50 9.44
N TYR A 249 26.43 1.28 8.96
CA TYR A 249 25.34 0.42 9.44
C TYR A 249 25.78 -0.37 10.69
N GLU A 250 27.06 -0.67 10.89
CA GLU A 250 27.55 -1.49 12.01
C GLU A 250 27.17 -0.99 13.41
N PRO A 251 27.09 0.33 13.69
CA PRO A 251 26.63 0.82 15.00
C PRO A 251 25.21 0.38 15.39
N PHE A 252 24.37 -0.02 14.44
CA PHE A 252 23.03 -0.56 14.74
C PHE A 252 23.05 -2.04 15.13
N ARG A 253 24.21 -2.73 15.09
CA ARG A 253 24.31 -4.15 15.47
C ARG A 253 23.95 -4.36 16.93
N SER A 254 23.02 -5.30 17.17
CA SER A 254 22.64 -5.79 18.50
C SER A 254 22.58 -7.31 18.48
N ASP A 255 23.04 -7.95 19.53
CA ASP A 255 23.02 -9.42 19.68
C ASP A 255 23.61 -10.18 18.47
N GLY A 256 24.65 -9.64 17.84
CA GLY A 256 25.34 -10.24 16.70
C GLY A 256 24.64 -10.08 15.35
N VAL A 257 23.45 -9.44 15.28
CA VAL A 257 22.69 -9.22 14.06
C VAL A 257 22.44 -7.75 13.79
N LEU A 258 22.19 -7.39 12.54
CA LEU A 258 21.79 -6.06 12.09
C LEU A 258 20.28 -6.00 11.95
N PRO A 259 19.60 -5.04 12.62
CA PRO A 259 18.17 -4.84 12.45
C PRO A 259 17.87 -4.13 11.11
N ALA A 260 16.72 -4.40 10.54
CA ALA A 260 16.07 -3.58 9.54
C ALA A 260 14.63 -3.36 10.01
N SER A 261 14.31 -2.14 10.39
CA SER A 261 13.03 -1.77 10.96
C SER A 261 12.02 -1.43 9.87
N PHE A 262 10.81 -1.91 10.03
CA PHE A 262 9.69 -1.63 9.16
C PHE A 262 8.51 -1.11 9.99
N GLU A 263 8.00 0.03 9.61
CA GLU A 263 6.77 0.59 10.10
C GLU A 263 5.65 0.18 9.14
N ALA A 264 4.82 -0.77 9.55
CA ALA A 264 3.69 -1.20 8.73
C ALA A 264 2.43 -0.45 9.17
N VAL A 265 1.81 0.24 8.23
CA VAL A 265 0.51 0.89 8.40
C VAL A 265 -0.55 -0.06 7.88
N PHE A 266 -1.50 -0.42 8.73
CA PHE A 266 -2.72 -1.12 8.37
C PHE A 266 -3.84 -0.10 8.25
N GLY A 267 -4.54 -0.13 7.14
CA GLY A 267 -5.68 0.76 6.90
C GLY A 267 -6.92 -0.02 6.49
N GLN A 268 -8.06 0.46 6.94
CA GLN A 268 -9.37 0.02 6.46
C GLN A 268 -10.33 1.20 6.39
N ALA A 269 -11.23 1.16 5.41
CA ALA A 269 -12.28 2.15 5.26
C ALA A 269 -13.45 1.55 4.50
N TRP A 270 -14.64 2.11 4.69
CA TRP A 270 -15.85 1.65 4.00
C TRP A 270 -16.14 2.51 2.78
N GLY A 271 -16.64 1.89 1.72
CA GLY A 271 -17.26 2.63 0.62
C GLY A 271 -18.39 3.51 1.15
N ALA A 272 -18.49 4.71 0.59
CA ALA A 272 -19.49 5.68 1.03
C ALA A 272 -20.88 5.01 1.09
N LEU A 273 -21.59 5.30 2.16
CA LEU A 273 -23.03 5.02 2.20
C LEU A 273 -23.65 5.79 1.03
N GLU A 274 -24.62 5.21 0.32
CA GLU A 274 -25.47 6.02 -0.57
C GLU A 274 -25.86 7.26 0.23
N ARG A 275 -25.50 8.43 -0.28
CA ARG A 275 -26.01 9.66 0.31
C ARG A 275 -27.53 9.55 0.21
N GLU A 276 -28.20 9.16 1.30
CA GLU A 276 -29.58 9.59 1.47
C GLU A 276 -29.53 11.07 1.21
N HIS A 277 -30.19 11.51 0.16
CA HIS A 277 -30.40 12.93 -0.15
C HIS A 277 -30.68 13.61 1.16
N ASP A 278 -29.84 14.53 1.55
CA ASP A 278 -29.71 15.13 2.86
C ASP A 278 -31.09 15.57 3.39
N LYS A 279 -31.78 14.67 4.11
CA LYS A 279 -33.03 14.98 4.79
C LYS A 279 -32.80 15.97 5.94
N ASN A 280 -31.54 16.40 6.09
CA ASN A 280 -31.12 17.39 7.07
C ASN A 280 -31.06 18.83 6.52
N GLU A 281 -31.54 19.08 5.30
CA GLU A 281 -31.77 20.44 4.83
C GLU A 281 -33.08 20.99 5.50
N PHE A 282 -32.93 21.54 6.68
CA PHE A 282 -33.99 22.19 7.38
C PHE A 282 -34.18 23.63 6.85
N ALA A 283 -35.13 23.83 5.97
CA ALA A 283 -35.54 25.17 5.55
C ALA A 283 -36.43 25.81 6.62
N PHE A 284 -35.90 26.77 7.35
CA PHE A 284 -36.69 27.58 8.29
C PHE A 284 -37.09 28.92 7.62
N PRO A 285 -38.38 29.24 7.50
CA PRO A 285 -38.81 30.56 7.01
C PRO A 285 -38.34 31.62 8.00
N VAL A 286 -37.52 32.55 7.54
CA VAL A 286 -36.97 33.69 8.35
C VAL A 286 -38.08 34.51 9.02
N ALA A 287 -39.27 34.54 8.47
CA ALA A 287 -40.46 35.21 9.03
C ALA A 287 -40.92 34.67 10.41
N GLY A 288 -40.47 33.47 10.82
CA GLY A 288 -40.80 32.88 12.12
C GLY A 288 -39.80 33.20 13.25
N ILE A 289 -38.68 33.84 12.96
CA ILE A 289 -37.67 34.18 13.96
C ILE A 289 -38.01 35.47 14.67
N ARG A 290 -38.66 35.36 15.85
CA ARG A 290 -38.87 36.54 16.73
C ARG A 290 -37.51 36.95 17.32
N ARG A 291 -37.02 38.13 16.97
CA ARG A 291 -35.89 38.76 17.68
C ARG A 291 -36.35 39.05 19.11
N ARG A 292 -35.73 38.43 20.12
CA ARG A 292 -35.85 38.88 21.50
C ARG A 292 -35.24 40.29 21.58
N GLY A 293 -36.08 41.29 21.84
CA GLY A 293 -35.64 42.65 22.12
C GLY A 293 -34.78 42.64 23.39
N VAL A 294 -33.59 43.23 23.28
CA VAL A 294 -32.76 43.62 24.45
C VAL A 294 -33.47 44.78 25.10
N GLN A 295 -33.95 44.59 26.37
CA GLN A 295 -34.26 45.69 27.28
C GLN A 295 -33.01 46.16 28.00
#